data_7f0808a015526e28b3792ec87e3145c6
#
_entry.id   7f0808a015526e28b3792ec87e3145c6
#
_cell.length_a   1.000
_cell.length_b   1.000
_cell.length_c   1.000
_cell.angle_alpha   90.00
_cell.angle_beta   90.00
_cell.angle_gamma   90.00
#
_symmetry.space_group_name_H-M   'P 1'
#
loop_
_entity.id
_entity.type
_entity.pdbx_description
1 polymer ?
#
loop_
_entity_poly.entity_id
_entity_poly.type
_entity_poly.pdbx_seq_one_letter_code
_entity_poly.pdbx_strand_id
1 'polypeptide(L)'
;MRRPNRTEEPPDFDAPPVEVPPGVSQVLSVLGSPALVIGPHDEVLEATGQARTIGIVRGSRVAIGELLDLVRTVRRDRVIRSVDLELKRGGIGGAGIFLSARIAPLADDLIVILGEDRTAAVRVEETRRDFVANVSHELKTPIGAVALLAEAVESAADDPEAVHRFAARMALESQRLTDLVGQIIDLSRLQADDPLVQVEVVELDDVLSQAVDRCRVDAEKRDVSLTVAGQAGCSVLGSERQLVAAVGNLVENAIVYSDHGARVAVAVHQVPRGDDEIVEITVSDNGIGIAQADLDRIFERFYRVDYGRSRANGGTGLGLSIVKHIAAAHGGEVSVWSQLGQGSTFTISLPAPIADPATSRPVTAQLPEVDHGAEPAPDRPTTDGQEPHRPTRVHPRLREDAEPTSTRTSETQEIVR
;
A
#
# COMPACT_ATOMS: atom_id res chain seq x y z
N MET A 1 -17.05 -83.81 28.18
CA MET A 1 -17.79 -82.61 28.65
C MET A 1 -17.37 -81.44 27.78
N ARG A 2 -18.19 -81.08 26.80
CA ARG A 2 -18.00 -79.94 25.89
C ARG A 2 -18.61 -78.69 26.57
N ARG A 3 -17.83 -77.59 26.70
CA ARG A 3 -18.33 -76.29 27.14
C ARG A 3 -19.09 -75.63 25.97
N PRO A 4 -20.21 -74.97 26.20
CA PRO A 4 -20.99 -74.28 25.15
C PRO A 4 -20.26 -73.00 24.73
N ASN A 5 -20.22 -72.81 23.42
CA ASN A 5 -19.71 -71.67 22.71
C ASN A 5 -20.65 -70.47 23.01
N ARG A 6 -20.12 -69.45 23.68
CA ARG A 6 -20.83 -68.17 23.84
C ARG A 6 -20.74 -67.41 22.53
N THR A 7 -21.83 -67.38 21.81
CA THR A 7 -22.03 -66.55 20.66
C THR A 7 -21.98 -65.11 21.14
N GLU A 8 -20.88 -64.38 20.82
CA GLU A 8 -20.84 -62.93 20.95
C GLU A 8 -21.79 -62.38 19.89
N GLU A 9 -22.89 -61.79 20.33
CA GLU A 9 -23.74 -60.95 19.48
C GLU A 9 -22.91 -59.79 19.00
N PRO A 10 -22.96 -59.46 17.68
CA PRO A 10 -22.29 -58.28 17.15
C PRO A 10 -22.92 -57.02 17.80
N PRO A 11 -22.11 -55.96 18.06
CA PRO A 11 -22.63 -54.74 18.64
C PRO A 11 -23.73 -54.15 17.73
N ASP A 12 -24.84 -53.84 18.36
CA ASP A 12 -26.04 -53.24 17.74
C ASP A 12 -25.64 -51.84 17.17
N PHE A 13 -25.49 -51.77 15.85
CA PHE A 13 -25.13 -50.54 15.13
C PHE A 13 -26.33 -49.67 14.74
N ASP A 14 -27.50 -49.88 15.36
CA ASP A 14 -28.74 -49.18 15.05
C ASP A 14 -29.08 -48.06 16.08
N ALA A 15 -28.07 -47.26 16.44
CA ALA A 15 -28.37 -45.95 17.02
C ALA A 15 -28.91 -45.04 15.92
N PRO A 16 -30.07 -44.39 16.08
CA PRO A 16 -30.59 -43.47 15.05
C PRO A 16 -29.54 -42.38 14.76
N PRO A 17 -29.37 -41.96 13.48
CA PRO A 17 -28.44 -40.92 13.17
C PRO A 17 -28.77 -39.66 13.98
N VAL A 18 -27.77 -39.12 14.66
CA VAL A 18 -27.92 -37.87 15.41
C VAL A 18 -28.10 -36.74 14.42
N GLU A 19 -29.32 -36.20 14.37
CA GLU A 19 -29.68 -35.10 13.47
C GLU A 19 -29.50 -33.77 14.18
N VAL A 20 -28.98 -32.77 13.41
CA VAL A 20 -28.92 -31.38 13.91
C VAL A 20 -30.36 -30.83 13.98
N PRO A 21 -30.78 -30.22 15.10
CA PRO A 21 -32.12 -29.64 15.21
C PRO A 21 -32.37 -28.64 14.07
N PRO A 22 -33.54 -28.68 13.38
CA PRO A 22 -33.80 -27.86 12.19
C PRO A 22 -33.59 -26.34 12.41
N GLY A 23 -33.88 -25.86 13.63
CA GLY A 23 -33.66 -24.47 14.01
C GLY A 23 -32.16 -24.07 14.04
N VAL A 24 -31.28 -25.02 14.40
CA VAL A 24 -29.81 -24.78 14.42
C VAL A 24 -29.26 -24.70 13.00
N SER A 25 -29.67 -25.64 12.15
CA SER A 25 -29.29 -25.64 10.71
C SER A 25 -29.72 -24.34 10.01
N GLN A 26 -30.93 -23.87 10.31
CA GLN A 26 -31.48 -22.65 9.75
C GLN A 26 -30.67 -21.41 10.20
N VAL A 27 -30.26 -21.35 11.46
CA VAL A 27 -29.39 -20.28 11.96
C VAL A 27 -28.01 -20.35 11.30
N LEU A 28 -27.41 -21.54 11.22
CA LEU A 28 -26.10 -21.71 10.56
C LEU A 28 -26.12 -21.28 9.09
N SER A 29 -27.22 -21.51 8.38
CA SER A 29 -27.33 -21.17 6.96
C SER A 29 -27.26 -19.64 6.67
N VAL A 30 -27.67 -18.81 7.64
CA VAL A 30 -27.67 -17.34 7.53
C VAL A 30 -26.47 -16.68 8.22
N LEU A 31 -25.68 -17.44 9.00
CA LEU A 31 -24.49 -16.93 9.66
C LEU A 31 -23.39 -16.64 8.65
N GLY A 32 -22.95 -15.38 8.58
CA GLY A 32 -21.78 -14.94 7.84
C GLY A 32 -20.45 -15.24 8.54
N SER A 33 -20.45 -15.91 9.71
CA SER A 33 -19.26 -16.25 10.50
C SER A 33 -18.95 -17.74 10.47
N PRO A 34 -17.70 -18.17 10.77
CA PRO A 34 -17.36 -19.58 10.89
C PRO A 34 -18.15 -20.23 12.01
N ALA A 35 -18.93 -21.26 11.69
CA ALA A 35 -19.69 -22.02 12.70
C ALA A 35 -19.78 -23.47 12.29
N LEU A 36 -19.86 -24.38 13.29
CA LEU A 36 -20.02 -25.80 13.07
C LEU A 36 -20.72 -26.48 14.24
N VAL A 37 -21.38 -27.59 13.95
CA VAL A 37 -21.99 -28.49 14.94
C VAL A 37 -21.25 -29.81 14.91
N ILE A 38 -20.87 -30.29 16.09
CA ILE A 38 -20.13 -31.53 16.30
C ILE A 38 -21.01 -32.53 17.01
N GLY A 39 -21.08 -33.73 16.49
CA GLY A 39 -21.81 -34.87 17.04
C GLY A 39 -21.08 -35.57 18.19
N PRO A 40 -21.72 -36.58 18.81
CA PRO A 40 -21.19 -37.28 19.98
C PRO A 40 -19.85 -37.99 19.75
N HIS A 41 -19.53 -38.36 18.48
CA HIS A 41 -18.33 -39.09 18.12
C HIS A 41 -17.24 -38.17 17.50
N ASP A 42 -17.27 -36.88 17.80
CA ASP A 42 -16.36 -35.87 17.32
C ASP A 42 -16.45 -35.62 15.77
N GLU A 43 -17.51 -36.10 15.13
CA GLU A 43 -17.81 -35.83 13.73
C GLU A 43 -18.47 -34.46 13.56
N VAL A 44 -18.13 -33.79 12.45
CA VAL A 44 -18.78 -32.54 12.06
C VAL A 44 -20.06 -32.88 11.31
N LEU A 45 -21.22 -32.63 11.94
CA LEU A 45 -22.52 -32.83 11.35
C LEU A 45 -22.89 -31.72 10.39
N GLU A 46 -22.57 -30.48 10.74
CA GLU A 46 -22.87 -29.31 9.93
C GLU A 46 -21.79 -28.25 10.12
N ALA A 47 -21.49 -27.48 9.04
CA ALA A 47 -20.51 -26.42 9.08
C ALA A 47 -20.80 -25.37 8.02
N THR A 48 -20.61 -24.08 8.36
CA THR A 48 -20.73 -22.95 7.43
C THR A 48 -19.63 -23.01 6.36
N GLY A 49 -19.87 -22.38 5.21
CA GLY A 49 -18.87 -22.23 4.14
C GLY A 49 -17.58 -21.60 4.64
N GLN A 50 -17.68 -20.59 5.51
CA GLN A 50 -16.51 -19.91 6.09
C GLN A 50 -15.67 -20.85 6.97
N ALA A 51 -16.27 -21.69 7.81
CA ALA A 51 -15.55 -22.67 8.63
C ALA A 51 -14.71 -23.64 7.77
N ARG A 52 -15.21 -24.00 6.59
CA ARG A 52 -14.49 -24.82 5.61
C ARG A 52 -13.38 -24.03 4.91
N THR A 53 -13.64 -22.79 4.52
CA THR A 53 -12.68 -21.93 3.80
C THR A 53 -11.47 -21.58 4.65
N ILE A 54 -11.66 -21.30 5.95
CA ILE A 54 -10.54 -21.00 6.86
C ILE A 54 -9.83 -22.26 7.38
N GLY A 55 -10.34 -23.46 7.05
CA GLY A 55 -9.65 -24.72 7.31
C GLY A 55 -9.86 -25.30 8.71
N ILE A 56 -10.89 -24.87 9.46
CA ILE A 56 -11.26 -25.47 10.75
C ILE A 56 -11.79 -26.89 10.54
N VAL A 57 -12.43 -27.15 9.40
CA VAL A 57 -13.04 -28.43 9.05
C VAL A 57 -12.34 -29.03 7.84
N ARG A 58 -11.98 -30.32 7.93
CA ARG A 58 -11.51 -31.14 6.81
C ARG A 58 -12.38 -32.40 6.69
N GLY A 59 -13.14 -32.49 5.60
CA GLY A 59 -14.14 -33.54 5.46
C GLY A 59 -15.22 -33.45 6.56
N SER A 60 -15.36 -34.49 7.34
CA SER A 60 -16.29 -34.59 8.49
C SER A 60 -15.58 -34.46 9.85
N ARG A 61 -14.40 -33.88 9.92
CA ARG A 61 -13.62 -33.75 11.18
C ARG A 61 -13.11 -32.35 11.41
N VAL A 62 -13.00 -31.97 12.69
CA VAL A 62 -12.29 -30.75 13.10
C VAL A 62 -10.80 -30.92 12.83
N ALA A 63 -10.21 -29.97 12.11
CA ALA A 63 -8.80 -30.04 11.69
C ALA A 63 -7.82 -29.59 12.77
N ILE A 64 -8.29 -28.92 13.84
CA ILE A 64 -7.49 -28.29 14.88
C ILE A 64 -7.59 -29.13 16.16
N GLY A 65 -6.48 -29.74 16.58
CA GLY A 65 -6.44 -30.62 17.74
C GLY A 65 -6.84 -29.92 19.04
N GLU A 66 -6.34 -28.71 19.28
CA GLU A 66 -6.68 -27.91 20.47
C GLU A 66 -8.18 -27.63 20.57
N LEU A 67 -8.83 -27.33 19.46
CA LEU A 67 -10.27 -27.10 19.41
C LEU A 67 -11.05 -28.36 19.71
N LEU A 68 -10.59 -29.52 19.23
CA LEU A 68 -11.21 -30.83 19.51
C LEU A 68 -11.08 -31.21 20.98
N ASP A 69 -9.96 -30.95 21.64
CA ASP A 69 -9.79 -31.22 23.08
C ASP A 69 -10.71 -30.35 23.95
N LEU A 70 -10.91 -29.09 23.52
CA LEU A 70 -11.90 -28.22 24.18
C LEU A 70 -13.34 -28.70 23.97
N VAL A 71 -13.69 -29.17 22.78
CA VAL A 71 -15.00 -29.79 22.50
C VAL A 71 -15.27 -30.94 23.47
N ARG A 72 -14.30 -31.85 23.63
CA ARG A 72 -14.42 -32.98 24.57
C ARG A 72 -14.56 -32.53 26.03
N THR A 73 -13.87 -31.45 26.39
CA THR A 73 -13.96 -30.87 27.72
C THR A 73 -15.34 -30.26 27.98
N VAL A 74 -15.85 -29.45 27.03
CA VAL A 74 -17.18 -28.82 27.09
C VAL A 74 -18.27 -29.89 27.10
N ARG A 75 -18.13 -31.00 26.35
CA ARG A 75 -19.09 -32.13 26.37
C ARG A 75 -19.17 -32.75 27.75
N ARG A 76 -18.04 -32.91 28.46
CA ARG A 76 -17.95 -33.53 29.77
C ARG A 76 -18.51 -32.65 30.90
N ASP A 77 -18.13 -31.34 30.91
CA ASP A 77 -18.45 -30.43 32.02
C ASP A 77 -19.64 -29.50 31.76
N ARG A 78 -20.08 -29.45 30.50
CA ARG A 78 -21.23 -28.62 30.05
C ARG A 78 -20.99 -27.12 30.24
N VAL A 79 -19.73 -26.68 30.41
CA VAL A 79 -19.36 -25.28 30.61
C VAL A 79 -18.92 -24.66 29.28
N ILE A 80 -19.53 -23.51 28.92
CA ILE A 80 -19.17 -22.74 27.73
C ILE A 80 -17.71 -22.26 27.86
N ARG A 81 -16.91 -22.44 26.81
CA ARG A 81 -15.50 -22.01 26.75
C ARG A 81 -15.26 -21.16 25.54
N SER A 82 -14.26 -20.26 25.67
CA SER A 82 -13.75 -19.48 24.55
C SER A 82 -12.26 -19.69 24.43
N VAL A 83 -11.75 -19.65 23.20
CA VAL A 83 -10.32 -19.78 22.88
C VAL A 83 -9.99 -18.89 21.70
N ASP A 84 -8.84 -18.23 21.76
CA ASP A 84 -8.27 -17.48 20.64
C ASP A 84 -7.18 -18.33 19.99
N LEU A 85 -7.31 -18.54 18.69
CA LEU A 85 -6.45 -19.42 17.89
C LEU A 85 -5.79 -18.64 16.75
N GLU A 86 -4.51 -18.88 16.56
CA GLU A 86 -3.80 -18.44 15.36
C GLU A 86 -3.68 -19.61 14.37
N LEU A 87 -4.42 -19.53 13.27
CA LEU A 87 -4.45 -20.55 12.23
C LEU A 87 -3.41 -20.21 11.16
N LYS A 88 -2.34 -21.00 11.06
CA LYS A 88 -1.36 -20.86 9.98
C LYS A 88 -1.91 -21.44 8.69
N ARG A 89 -2.10 -20.60 7.67
CA ARG A 89 -2.46 -21.06 6.33
C ARG A 89 -1.27 -21.84 5.75
N GLY A 90 -1.44 -23.13 5.46
CA GLY A 90 -0.39 -23.98 4.92
C GLY A 90 0.14 -23.46 3.58
N GLY A 91 1.34 -22.88 3.59
CA GLY A 91 2.09 -22.34 2.44
C GLY A 91 3.18 -21.41 2.94
N ILE A 92 4.31 -21.35 2.22
CA ILE A 92 5.41 -20.42 2.54
C ILE A 92 4.87 -19.00 2.31
N GLY A 93 4.67 -18.23 3.38
CA GLY A 93 4.21 -16.83 3.34
C GLY A 93 2.72 -16.60 3.55
N GLY A 94 1.90 -17.62 3.88
CA GLY A 94 0.47 -17.46 4.17
C GLY A 94 0.26 -16.70 5.49
N ALA A 95 -0.37 -15.51 5.41
CA ALA A 95 -0.73 -14.74 6.61
C ALA A 95 -1.66 -15.54 7.51
N GLY A 96 -1.35 -15.61 8.83
CA GLY A 96 -2.17 -16.25 9.84
C GLY A 96 -3.57 -15.66 9.92
N ILE A 97 -4.55 -16.50 10.28
CA ILE A 97 -5.92 -16.08 10.60
C ILE A 97 -6.07 -16.13 12.12
N PHE A 98 -6.49 -15.04 12.73
CA PHE A 98 -6.81 -14.98 14.15
C PHE A 98 -8.30 -15.26 14.34
N LEU A 99 -8.60 -16.40 14.95
CA LEU A 99 -9.96 -16.87 15.20
C LEU A 99 -10.26 -16.85 16.68
N SER A 100 -11.31 -16.13 17.10
CA SER A 100 -11.90 -16.29 18.44
C SER A 100 -13.03 -17.30 18.34
N ALA A 101 -12.88 -18.48 18.99
CA ALA A 101 -13.87 -19.55 18.94
C ALA A 101 -14.57 -19.69 20.29
N ARG A 102 -15.90 -19.74 20.27
CA ARG A 102 -16.75 -20.01 21.41
C ARG A 102 -17.40 -21.36 21.26
N ILE A 103 -17.17 -22.25 22.24
CA ILE A 103 -17.64 -23.64 22.25
C ILE A 103 -18.74 -23.77 23.32
N ALA A 104 -19.90 -24.24 22.91
CA ALA A 104 -21.05 -24.37 23.80
C ALA A 104 -21.74 -25.73 23.61
N PRO A 105 -22.25 -26.34 24.68
CA PRO A 105 -23.05 -27.55 24.60
C PRO A 105 -24.44 -27.23 24.05
N LEU A 106 -24.96 -28.11 23.19
CA LEU A 106 -26.35 -28.16 22.77
C LEU A 106 -27.06 -29.36 23.40
N ALA A 107 -28.33 -29.61 23.04
CA ALA A 107 -29.04 -30.81 23.39
C ALA A 107 -28.40 -32.05 22.76
N ASP A 108 -28.72 -33.25 23.25
CA ASP A 108 -28.34 -34.55 22.65
C ASP A 108 -26.82 -34.76 22.41
N ASP A 109 -25.97 -34.29 23.36
CA ASP A 109 -24.51 -34.37 23.28
C ASP A 109 -23.87 -33.63 22.08
N LEU A 110 -24.65 -32.82 21.42
CA LEU A 110 -24.13 -31.92 20.39
C LEU A 110 -23.34 -30.76 21.00
N ILE A 111 -22.30 -30.34 20.27
CA ILE A 111 -21.52 -29.15 20.60
C ILE A 111 -21.58 -28.21 19.42
N VAL A 112 -21.84 -26.93 19.69
CA VAL A 112 -21.72 -25.87 18.70
C VAL A 112 -20.42 -25.10 18.92
N ILE A 113 -19.72 -24.79 17.82
CA ILE A 113 -18.59 -23.86 17.80
C ILE A 113 -19.02 -22.67 16.96
N LEU A 114 -18.89 -21.48 17.53
CA LEU A 114 -19.07 -20.20 16.84
C LEU A 114 -17.71 -19.50 16.78
N GLY A 115 -17.24 -19.20 15.59
CA GLY A 115 -15.99 -18.51 15.34
C GLY A 115 -16.22 -17.07 14.93
N GLU A 116 -15.32 -16.20 15.33
CA GLU A 116 -15.21 -14.81 14.87
C GLU A 116 -13.81 -14.62 14.27
N ASP A 117 -13.75 -14.23 13.01
CA ASP A 117 -12.46 -13.87 12.38
C ASP A 117 -12.06 -12.47 12.88
N ARG A 118 -11.05 -12.42 13.74
CA ARG A 118 -10.48 -11.20 14.32
C ARG A 118 -9.20 -10.75 13.63
N THR A 119 -8.86 -11.35 12.50
CA THR A 119 -7.58 -11.10 11.81
C THR A 119 -7.38 -9.62 11.50
N ALA A 120 -8.40 -8.94 10.97
CA ALA A 120 -8.32 -7.52 10.68
C ALA A 120 -8.12 -6.68 11.96
N ALA A 121 -8.88 -6.96 13.03
CA ALA A 121 -8.79 -6.23 14.28
C ALA A 121 -7.42 -6.43 14.97
N VAL A 122 -6.90 -7.66 15.00
CA VAL A 122 -5.59 -7.97 15.58
C VAL A 122 -4.48 -7.26 14.80
N ARG A 123 -4.51 -7.30 13.46
CA ARG A 123 -3.51 -6.61 12.62
C ARG A 123 -3.53 -5.10 12.80
N VAL A 124 -4.69 -4.49 12.95
CA VAL A 124 -4.80 -3.06 13.24
C VAL A 124 -4.16 -2.74 14.59
N GLU A 125 -4.41 -3.55 15.62
CA GLU A 125 -3.85 -3.35 16.96
C GLU A 125 -2.33 -3.60 16.98
N GLU A 126 -1.83 -4.63 16.28
CA GLU A 126 -0.38 -4.87 16.10
C GLU A 126 0.30 -3.68 15.41
N THR A 127 -0.28 -3.23 14.28
CA THR A 127 0.23 -2.06 13.55
C THR A 127 0.25 -0.80 14.42
N ARG A 128 -0.75 -0.64 15.29
CA ARG A 128 -0.82 0.48 16.24
C ARG A 128 0.26 0.39 17.31
N ARG A 129 0.51 -0.80 17.87
CA ARG A 129 1.56 -1.03 18.86
C ARG A 129 2.94 -0.79 18.27
N ASP A 130 3.20 -1.33 17.08
CA ASP A 130 4.46 -1.14 16.37
C ASP A 130 4.68 0.33 16.05
N PHE A 131 3.63 1.06 15.66
CA PHE A 131 3.69 2.51 15.43
C PHE A 131 4.13 3.25 16.70
N VAL A 132 3.49 3.02 17.86
CA VAL A 132 3.84 3.69 19.12
C VAL A 132 5.26 3.35 19.56
N ALA A 133 5.69 2.10 19.43
CA ALA A 133 7.05 1.66 19.75
C ALA A 133 8.09 2.37 18.86
N ASN A 134 7.86 2.39 17.55
CA ASN A 134 8.76 3.01 16.58
C ASN A 134 8.83 4.52 16.75
N VAL A 135 7.69 5.21 16.96
CA VAL A 135 7.66 6.65 17.31
C VAL A 135 8.52 6.93 18.52
N SER A 136 8.38 6.13 19.59
CA SER A 136 9.15 6.29 20.80
C SER A 136 10.64 6.14 20.57
N HIS A 137 11.06 5.19 19.73
CA HIS A 137 12.46 4.98 19.36
C HIS A 137 13.01 6.12 18.49
N GLU A 138 12.25 6.56 17.47
CA GLU A 138 12.68 7.62 16.57
C GLU A 138 12.72 9.01 17.26
N LEU A 139 11.91 9.25 18.29
CA LEU A 139 11.98 10.45 19.12
C LEU A 139 13.14 10.42 20.13
N LYS A 140 13.43 9.26 20.73
CA LYS A 140 14.47 9.14 21.76
C LYS A 140 15.87 9.47 21.23
N THR A 141 16.14 9.11 19.99
CA THR A 141 17.46 9.29 19.37
C THR A 141 17.83 10.78 19.20
N PRO A 142 17.04 11.64 18.53
CA PRO A 142 17.36 13.06 18.40
C PRO A 142 17.33 13.80 19.74
N ILE A 143 16.40 13.45 20.66
CA ILE A 143 16.37 14.04 22.00
C ILE A 143 17.66 13.76 22.74
N GLY A 144 18.16 12.52 22.71
CA GLY A 144 19.46 12.15 23.32
C GLY A 144 20.64 12.87 22.64
N ALA A 145 20.61 13.02 21.33
CA ALA A 145 21.64 13.76 20.59
C ALA A 145 21.67 15.26 20.99
N VAL A 146 20.51 15.90 21.09
CA VAL A 146 20.39 17.30 21.54
C VAL A 146 20.94 17.46 22.96
N ALA A 147 20.61 16.55 23.87
CA ALA A 147 21.11 16.59 25.25
C ALA A 147 22.66 16.47 25.31
N LEU A 148 23.24 15.50 24.58
CA LEU A 148 24.69 15.34 24.52
C LEU A 148 25.39 16.52 23.86
N LEU A 149 24.79 17.13 22.84
CA LEU A 149 25.34 18.32 22.19
C LEU A 149 25.28 19.54 23.11
N ALA A 150 24.26 19.65 23.95
CA ALA A 150 24.16 20.71 24.98
C ALA A 150 25.28 20.58 26.03
N GLU A 151 25.55 19.37 26.54
CA GLU A 151 26.68 19.07 27.45
C GLU A 151 28.03 19.38 26.77
N ALA A 152 28.17 19.08 25.47
CA ALA A 152 29.36 19.36 24.69
C ALA A 152 29.59 20.89 24.54
N VAL A 153 28.51 21.69 24.34
CA VAL A 153 28.57 23.17 24.33
C VAL A 153 29.05 23.72 25.68
N GLU A 154 28.50 23.22 26.80
CA GLU A 154 28.96 23.60 28.12
C GLU A 154 30.45 23.28 28.36
N SER A 155 30.87 22.08 27.96
CA SER A 155 32.25 21.60 28.13
C SER A 155 33.26 22.36 27.26
N ALA A 156 32.78 22.91 26.13
CA ALA A 156 33.61 23.68 25.17
C ALA A 156 33.51 25.19 25.33
N ALA A 157 33.08 25.68 26.50
CA ALA A 157 32.81 27.11 26.71
C ALA A 157 33.96 28.05 26.35
N ASP A 158 35.22 27.58 26.48
CA ASP A 158 36.44 28.34 26.17
C ASP A 158 36.88 28.20 24.68
N ASP A 159 36.16 27.41 23.87
CA ASP A 159 36.40 27.19 22.42
C ASP A 159 35.20 27.65 21.57
N PRO A 160 35.17 28.93 21.12
CA PRO A 160 34.07 29.45 20.34
C PRO A 160 33.75 28.71 19.05
N GLU A 161 34.76 28.10 18.41
CA GLU A 161 34.55 27.31 17.17
C GLU A 161 33.84 25.99 17.50
N ALA A 162 34.24 25.31 18.56
CA ALA A 162 33.57 24.08 19.02
C ALA A 162 32.13 24.37 19.44
N VAL A 163 31.89 25.44 20.20
CA VAL A 163 30.54 25.89 20.59
C VAL A 163 29.68 26.13 19.35
N HIS A 164 30.20 26.83 18.33
CA HIS A 164 29.45 27.11 17.12
C HIS A 164 29.10 25.81 16.36
N ARG A 165 30.05 24.87 16.23
CA ARG A 165 29.83 23.56 15.57
C ARG A 165 28.77 22.74 16.28
N PHE A 166 28.82 22.66 17.62
CA PHE A 166 27.84 21.88 18.41
C PHE A 166 26.46 22.53 18.38
N ALA A 167 26.39 23.87 18.50
CA ALA A 167 25.12 24.61 18.42
C ALA A 167 24.45 24.45 17.03
N ALA A 168 25.21 24.53 15.95
CA ALA A 168 24.70 24.29 14.61
C ALA A 168 24.15 22.86 14.43
N ARG A 169 24.84 21.86 15.00
CA ARG A 169 24.40 20.48 14.97
C ARG A 169 23.14 20.25 15.82
N MET A 170 23.03 20.91 16.99
CA MET A 170 21.85 20.89 17.84
C MET A 170 20.63 21.49 17.12
N ALA A 171 20.82 22.59 16.39
CA ALA A 171 19.76 23.19 15.58
C ALA A 171 19.24 22.23 14.50
N LEU A 172 20.13 21.48 13.84
CA LEU A 172 19.75 20.45 12.85
C LEU A 172 18.94 19.31 13.48
N GLU A 173 19.36 18.81 14.64
CA GLU A 173 18.62 17.75 15.33
C GLU A 173 17.25 18.24 15.85
N SER A 174 17.16 19.50 16.29
CA SER A 174 15.89 20.12 16.69
C SER A 174 14.94 20.27 15.49
N GLN A 175 15.45 20.65 14.32
CA GLN A 175 14.63 20.71 13.10
C GLN A 175 14.10 19.33 12.71
N ARG A 176 14.96 18.30 12.73
CA ARG A 176 14.54 16.90 12.47
C ARG A 176 13.43 16.43 13.42
N LEU A 177 13.55 16.80 14.71
CA LEU A 177 12.52 16.47 15.70
C LEU A 177 11.19 17.15 15.37
N THR A 178 11.23 18.41 14.95
CA THR A 178 10.05 19.17 14.53
C THR A 178 9.38 18.53 13.32
N ASP A 179 10.17 18.14 12.31
CA ASP A 179 9.67 17.49 11.10
C ASP A 179 9.04 16.12 11.41
N LEU A 180 9.67 15.32 12.28
CA LEU A 180 9.12 14.04 12.73
C LEU A 180 7.80 14.20 13.48
N VAL A 181 7.71 15.16 14.40
CA VAL A 181 6.47 15.46 15.13
C VAL A 181 5.37 15.92 14.16
N GLY A 182 5.70 16.76 13.18
CA GLY A 182 4.78 17.18 12.13
C GLY A 182 4.21 15.98 11.35
N GLN A 183 5.06 15.06 10.91
CA GLN A 183 4.62 13.85 10.20
C GLN A 183 3.75 12.92 11.05
N ILE A 184 4.03 12.81 12.35
CA ILE A 184 3.20 12.04 13.29
C ILE A 184 1.81 12.68 13.44
N ILE A 185 1.74 14.00 13.56
CA ILE A 185 0.47 14.73 13.66
C ILE A 185 -0.33 14.59 12.37
N ASP A 186 0.30 14.75 11.21
CA ASP A 186 -0.36 14.58 9.92
C ASP A 186 -0.89 13.15 9.74
N LEU A 187 -0.11 12.13 10.08
CA LEU A 187 -0.55 10.73 10.04
C LEU A 187 -1.70 10.46 11.04
N SER A 188 -1.65 11.07 12.23
CA SER A 188 -2.71 10.94 13.24
C SER A 188 -4.02 11.57 12.75
N ARG A 189 -3.95 12.75 12.13
CA ARG A 189 -5.11 13.43 11.54
C ARG A 189 -5.72 12.62 10.39
N LEU A 190 -4.89 12.10 9.50
CA LEU A 190 -5.32 11.23 8.41
C LEU A 190 -6.05 9.96 8.88
N GLN A 191 -5.78 9.49 10.11
CA GLN A 191 -6.46 8.34 10.71
C GLN A 191 -7.75 8.72 11.44
N ALA A 192 -7.87 9.97 11.89
CA ALA A 192 -9.01 10.47 12.64
C ALA A 192 -10.06 11.16 11.76
N ASP A 193 -9.63 11.75 10.64
CA ASP A 193 -10.54 12.39 9.70
C ASP A 193 -11.30 11.30 8.91
N ASP A 194 -12.62 11.33 9.02
CA ASP A 194 -13.50 10.62 8.10
C ASP A 194 -13.18 11.15 6.68
N PRO A 195 -12.70 10.33 5.74
CA PRO A 195 -12.29 10.78 4.40
C PRO A 195 -13.38 11.52 3.62
N LEU A 196 -14.62 11.53 4.13
CA LEU A 196 -15.77 12.12 3.49
C LEU A 196 -16.13 13.54 3.98
N VAL A 197 -15.39 14.14 4.92
CA VAL A 197 -15.84 15.41 5.57
C VAL A 197 -15.58 16.67 4.73
N GLN A 198 -14.62 16.67 3.79
CA GLN A 198 -14.36 17.79 2.88
C GLN A 198 -13.81 17.28 1.55
N VAL A 199 -14.69 16.75 0.69
CA VAL A 199 -14.33 16.39 -0.68
C VAL A 199 -14.68 17.55 -1.59
N GLU A 200 -13.69 18.15 -2.23
CA GLU A 200 -13.83 19.21 -3.23
C GLU A 200 -13.17 18.78 -4.55
N VAL A 201 -13.50 19.47 -5.63
CA VAL A 201 -12.77 19.31 -6.89
C VAL A 201 -11.45 20.03 -6.76
N VAL A 202 -10.35 19.28 -6.86
CA VAL A 202 -8.98 19.77 -6.69
C VAL A 202 -8.31 19.80 -8.05
N GLU A 203 -7.81 20.97 -8.44
CA GLU A 203 -7.01 21.16 -9.64
C GLU A 203 -5.57 20.70 -9.37
N LEU A 204 -5.10 19.72 -10.13
CA LEU A 204 -3.79 19.12 -9.89
C LEU A 204 -2.62 20.03 -10.30
N ASP A 205 -2.83 20.97 -11.19
CA ASP A 205 -1.81 21.97 -11.55
C ASP A 205 -1.37 22.78 -10.33
N ASP A 206 -2.33 23.17 -9.47
CA ASP A 206 -2.06 23.88 -8.22
C ASP A 206 -1.35 22.98 -7.18
N VAL A 207 -1.78 21.72 -7.07
CA VAL A 207 -1.16 20.73 -6.18
C VAL A 207 0.30 20.50 -6.55
N LEU A 208 0.59 20.29 -7.84
CA LEU A 208 1.96 20.05 -8.32
C LEU A 208 2.84 21.27 -8.10
N SER A 209 2.32 22.48 -8.41
CA SER A 209 3.05 23.74 -8.21
C SER A 209 3.43 23.93 -6.75
N GLN A 210 2.47 23.80 -5.83
CA GLN A 210 2.71 23.95 -4.39
C GLN A 210 3.69 22.90 -3.85
N ALA A 211 3.55 21.64 -4.26
CA ALA A 211 4.43 20.57 -3.81
C ALA A 211 5.88 20.78 -4.27
N VAL A 212 6.08 21.18 -5.52
CA VAL A 212 7.41 21.44 -6.09
C VAL A 212 8.04 22.69 -5.46
N ASP A 213 7.26 23.77 -5.27
CA ASP A 213 7.76 24.99 -4.66
C ASP A 213 8.26 24.79 -3.23
N ARG A 214 7.61 23.95 -2.44
CA ARG A 214 8.06 23.57 -1.09
C ARG A 214 9.43 22.90 -1.09
N CYS A 215 9.76 22.13 -2.14
CA CYS A 215 11.00 21.36 -2.23
C CYS A 215 12.12 22.10 -3.01
N ARG A 216 11.83 23.27 -3.61
CA ARG A 216 12.74 24.00 -4.47
C ARG A 216 14.07 24.34 -3.79
N VAL A 217 14.03 24.87 -2.56
CA VAL A 217 15.23 25.24 -1.81
C VAL A 217 16.14 24.04 -1.54
N ASP A 218 15.57 22.89 -1.22
CA ASP A 218 16.36 21.69 -0.94
C ASP A 218 16.89 21.03 -2.21
N ALA A 219 16.16 21.13 -3.32
CA ALA A 219 16.64 20.75 -4.65
C ALA A 219 17.83 21.61 -5.09
N GLU A 220 17.76 22.95 -4.92
CA GLU A 220 18.85 23.87 -5.23
C GLU A 220 20.12 23.58 -4.40
N LYS A 221 19.97 23.34 -3.08
CA LYS A 221 21.12 22.98 -2.21
C LYS A 221 21.82 21.69 -2.65
N ARG A 222 21.09 20.76 -3.29
CA ARG A 222 21.60 19.47 -3.75
C ARG A 222 21.94 19.44 -5.24
N ASP A 223 21.77 20.58 -5.94
CA ASP A 223 21.97 20.70 -7.40
C ASP A 223 21.05 19.70 -8.16
N VAL A 224 19.80 19.53 -7.71
CA VAL A 224 18.80 18.68 -8.35
C VAL A 224 17.85 19.52 -9.19
N SER A 225 17.71 19.19 -10.48
CA SER A 225 16.80 19.88 -11.39
C SER A 225 15.37 19.35 -11.23
N LEU A 226 14.42 20.21 -10.84
CA LEU A 226 12.99 19.89 -10.76
C LEU A 226 12.27 20.34 -12.04
N THR A 227 11.47 19.45 -12.62
CA THR A 227 10.65 19.73 -13.82
C THR A 227 9.22 19.27 -13.58
N VAL A 228 8.27 20.14 -13.92
CA VAL A 228 6.83 19.79 -13.94
C VAL A 228 6.40 19.66 -15.39
N ALA A 229 5.67 18.60 -15.71
CA ALA A 229 5.20 18.26 -17.04
C ALA A 229 3.81 17.61 -16.99
N GLY A 230 3.24 17.33 -18.15
CA GLY A 230 2.00 16.55 -18.27
C GLY A 230 0.81 17.33 -18.81
N GLN A 231 -0.38 16.81 -18.59
CA GLN A 231 -1.63 17.35 -19.11
C GLN A 231 -2.18 18.38 -18.13
N ALA A 232 -2.36 19.62 -18.61
CA ALA A 232 -2.98 20.68 -17.83
C ALA A 232 -4.49 20.45 -17.64
N GLY A 233 -5.03 20.96 -16.52
CA GLY A 233 -6.47 20.92 -16.22
C GLY A 233 -6.99 19.56 -15.79
N CYS A 234 -6.13 18.67 -15.32
CA CYS A 234 -6.55 17.45 -14.64
C CYS A 234 -7.05 17.80 -13.23
N SER A 235 -8.16 17.23 -12.82
CA SER A 235 -8.73 17.41 -11.49
C SER A 235 -9.14 16.07 -10.87
N VAL A 236 -9.24 16.04 -9.56
CA VAL A 236 -9.72 14.89 -8.78
C VAL A 236 -10.65 15.35 -7.66
N LEU A 237 -11.44 14.42 -7.11
CA LEU A 237 -12.22 14.69 -5.90
C LEU A 237 -11.35 14.36 -4.66
N GLY A 238 -11.17 15.36 -3.75
CA GLY A 238 -10.37 15.10 -2.57
C GLY A 238 -10.02 16.35 -1.75
N SER A 239 -8.93 16.26 -1.01
CA SER A 239 -8.38 17.36 -0.20
C SER A 239 -7.06 17.84 -0.80
N GLU A 240 -7.03 19.09 -1.27
CA GLU A 240 -5.84 19.73 -1.82
C GLU A 240 -4.64 19.60 -0.88
N ARG A 241 -4.82 19.92 0.39
CA ARG A 241 -3.76 19.83 1.41
C ARG A 241 -3.15 18.43 1.51
N GLN A 242 -3.98 17.37 1.46
CA GLN A 242 -3.51 16.00 1.53
C GLN A 242 -2.75 15.62 0.26
N LEU A 243 -3.25 16.00 -0.90
CA LEU A 243 -2.59 15.73 -2.19
C LEU A 243 -1.26 16.46 -2.30
N VAL A 244 -1.18 17.75 -1.90
CA VAL A 244 0.09 18.49 -1.81
C VAL A 244 1.09 17.79 -0.87
N ALA A 245 0.62 17.26 0.27
CA ALA A 245 1.48 16.52 1.18
C ALA A 245 1.96 15.20 0.56
N ALA A 246 1.10 14.47 -0.17
CA ALA A 246 1.49 13.21 -0.84
C ALA A 246 2.54 13.45 -1.93
N VAL A 247 2.29 14.39 -2.83
CA VAL A 247 3.23 14.73 -3.91
C VAL A 247 4.53 15.28 -3.33
N GLY A 248 4.45 16.17 -2.33
CA GLY A 248 5.60 16.72 -1.63
C GLY A 248 6.51 15.65 -1.02
N ASN A 249 5.93 14.64 -0.35
CA ASN A 249 6.71 13.50 0.17
C ASN A 249 7.43 12.71 -0.92
N LEU A 250 6.81 12.52 -2.10
CA LEU A 250 7.46 11.84 -3.22
C LEU A 250 8.59 12.68 -3.80
N VAL A 251 8.39 13.99 -3.98
CA VAL A 251 9.42 14.92 -4.50
C VAL A 251 10.58 15.02 -3.52
N GLU A 252 10.33 15.15 -2.22
CA GLU A 252 11.35 15.16 -1.18
C GLU A 252 12.19 13.87 -1.21
N ASN A 253 11.56 12.71 -1.28
CA ASN A 253 12.26 11.44 -1.41
C ASN A 253 13.12 11.41 -2.68
N ALA A 254 12.59 11.83 -3.83
CA ALA A 254 13.32 11.88 -5.08
C ALA A 254 14.59 12.76 -4.98
N ILE A 255 14.51 13.91 -4.30
CA ILE A 255 15.65 14.81 -4.07
C ILE A 255 16.66 14.18 -3.11
N VAL A 256 16.19 13.58 -2.02
CA VAL A 256 17.05 13.02 -0.96
C VAL A 256 17.86 11.82 -1.44
N TYR A 257 17.27 10.99 -2.30
CA TYR A 257 17.91 9.78 -2.81
C TYR A 257 18.53 9.93 -4.20
N SER A 258 18.62 11.16 -4.71
CA SER A 258 19.33 11.51 -5.94
C SER A 258 20.74 12.05 -5.64
N ASP A 259 21.63 11.85 -6.60
CA ASP A 259 22.99 12.42 -6.57
C ASP A 259 22.99 13.87 -7.08
N HIS A 260 24.10 14.59 -6.89
CA HIS A 260 24.31 15.94 -7.44
C HIS A 260 24.14 15.93 -8.98
N GLY A 261 23.46 16.93 -9.51
CA GLY A 261 23.18 17.05 -10.95
C GLY A 261 22.05 16.15 -11.43
N ALA A 262 21.33 15.49 -10.52
CA ALA A 262 20.20 14.63 -10.87
C ALA A 262 18.98 15.43 -11.35
N ARG A 263 18.02 14.70 -11.93
CA ARG A 263 16.76 15.25 -12.44
C ARG A 263 15.60 14.55 -11.77
N VAL A 264 14.64 15.34 -11.31
CA VAL A 264 13.36 14.89 -10.80
C VAL A 264 12.26 15.50 -11.67
N ALA A 265 11.41 14.65 -12.22
CA ALA A 265 10.27 15.05 -13.05
C ALA A 265 8.98 14.69 -12.34
N VAL A 266 8.07 15.66 -12.23
CA VAL A 266 6.70 15.47 -11.72
C VAL A 266 5.76 15.64 -12.90
N ALA A 267 4.88 14.67 -13.14
CA ALA A 267 3.95 14.75 -14.26
C ALA A 267 2.55 14.27 -13.86
N VAL A 268 1.53 14.78 -14.56
CA VAL A 268 0.15 14.34 -14.42
C VAL A 268 -0.41 13.95 -15.78
N HIS A 269 -1.13 12.83 -15.81
CA HIS A 269 -1.78 12.32 -17.02
C HIS A 269 -3.15 11.74 -16.68
N GLN A 270 -4.11 11.94 -17.59
CA GLN A 270 -5.39 11.26 -17.54
C GLN A 270 -5.33 10.04 -18.45
N VAL A 271 -5.67 8.87 -17.92
CA VAL A 271 -5.51 7.57 -18.61
C VAL A 271 -6.85 6.82 -18.53
N PRO A 272 -7.38 6.30 -19.65
CA PRO A 272 -8.57 5.45 -19.63
C PRO A 272 -8.25 4.10 -18.98
N ARG A 273 -9.10 3.64 -18.03
CA ARG A 273 -8.99 2.34 -17.37
C ARG A 273 -10.35 1.60 -17.48
N GLY A 274 -10.53 0.85 -18.55
CA GLY A 274 -11.82 0.22 -18.86
C GLY A 274 -12.87 1.27 -19.25
N ASP A 275 -13.98 1.30 -18.51
CA ASP A 275 -15.06 2.28 -18.70
C ASP A 275 -14.86 3.56 -17.86
N ASP A 276 -13.85 3.57 -16.98
CA ASP A 276 -13.54 4.68 -16.08
C ASP A 276 -12.29 5.44 -16.55
N GLU A 277 -12.18 6.71 -16.15
CA GLU A 277 -10.97 7.50 -16.31
C GLU A 277 -10.24 7.62 -14.96
N ILE A 278 -8.94 7.48 -15.00
CA ILE A 278 -8.07 7.70 -13.84
C ILE A 278 -7.07 8.81 -14.14
N VAL A 279 -6.68 9.52 -13.10
CA VAL A 279 -5.60 10.50 -13.15
C VAL A 279 -4.37 9.90 -12.47
N GLU A 280 -3.25 9.89 -13.17
CA GLU A 280 -1.97 9.43 -12.68
C GLU A 280 -1.04 10.61 -12.42
N ILE A 281 -0.54 10.73 -11.17
CA ILE A 281 0.51 11.65 -10.79
C ILE A 281 1.79 10.84 -10.66
N THR A 282 2.80 11.14 -11.46
CA THR A 282 4.08 10.45 -11.48
C THR A 282 5.19 11.34 -10.95
N VAL A 283 6.06 10.79 -10.10
CA VAL A 283 7.32 11.43 -9.68
C VAL A 283 8.45 10.48 -10.06
N SER A 284 9.30 10.92 -10.98
CA SER A 284 10.42 10.13 -11.50
C SER A 284 11.75 10.79 -11.15
N ASP A 285 12.69 10.00 -10.66
CA ASP A 285 14.07 10.39 -10.37
C ASP A 285 15.06 9.50 -11.13
N ASN A 286 16.26 10.00 -11.34
CA ASN A 286 17.40 9.24 -11.83
C ASN A 286 18.44 8.99 -10.73
N GLY A 287 17.98 8.77 -9.50
CA GLY A 287 18.80 8.54 -8.32
C GLY A 287 19.30 7.10 -8.20
N ILE A 288 19.59 6.69 -6.96
CA ILE A 288 20.20 5.38 -6.65
C ILE A 288 19.29 4.18 -6.95
N GLY A 289 17.98 4.37 -7.07
CA GLY A 289 17.01 3.29 -7.23
C GLY A 289 16.84 2.42 -5.98
N ILE A 290 15.92 1.46 -6.06
CA ILE A 290 15.49 0.58 -4.96
C ILE A 290 15.67 -0.88 -5.40
N ALA A 291 16.16 -1.73 -4.50
CA ALA A 291 16.29 -3.15 -4.77
C ALA A 291 14.91 -3.85 -4.82
N GLN A 292 14.76 -4.84 -5.69
CA GLN A 292 13.50 -5.58 -5.87
C GLN A 292 12.96 -6.18 -4.57
N ALA A 293 13.85 -6.61 -3.67
CA ALA A 293 13.47 -7.21 -2.39
C ALA A 293 12.81 -6.22 -1.41
N ASP A 294 13.01 -4.92 -1.62
CA ASP A 294 12.52 -3.86 -0.74
C ASP A 294 11.23 -3.22 -1.25
N LEU A 295 10.88 -3.38 -2.55
CA LEU A 295 9.75 -2.68 -3.20
C LEU A 295 8.41 -2.90 -2.50
N ASP A 296 8.15 -4.11 -2.01
CA ASP A 296 6.90 -4.42 -1.31
C ASP A 296 6.83 -3.77 0.08
N ARG A 297 7.99 -3.44 0.67
CA ARG A 297 8.13 -2.99 2.04
C ARG A 297 8.32 -1.48 2.21
N ILE A 298 8.73 -0.77 1.16
CA ILE A 298 9.01 0.68 1.26
C ILE A 298 7.79 1.51 1.68
N PHE A 299 6.58 0.98 1.54
CA PHE A 299 5.33 1.60 2.00
C PHE A 299 4.94 1.21 3.44
N GLU A 300 5.72 0.34 4.11
CA GLU A 300 5.56 0.06 5.53
C GLU A 300 6.02 1.27 6.36
N ARG A 301 5.38 1.51 7.49
CA ARG A 301 5.74 2.62 8.40
C ARG A 301 7.12 2.39 9.00
N PHE A 302 7.97 3.41 9.02
CA PHE A 302 9.35 3.39 9.53
C PHE A 302 10.30 2.45 8.79
N TYR A 303 9.86 1.85 7.67
CA TYR A 303 10.74 1.03 6.87
C TYR A 303 11.78 1.87 6.14
N ARG A 304 13.02 1.39 6.13
CA ARG A 304 14.17 2.05 5.51
C ARG A 304 15.13 1.00 4.96
N VAL A 305 15.51 1.13 3.70
CA VAL A 305 16.41 0.18 3.01
C VAL A 305 17.82 0.22 3.62
N ASP A 306 18.30 1.39 4.06
CA ASP A 306 19.63 1.56 4.64
C ASP A 306 19.59 2.51 5.85
N TYR A 307 19.64 1.96 7.05
CA TYR A 307 19.55 2.70 8.31
C TYR A 307 20.67 3.73 8.50
N GLY A 308 21.88 3.46 7.97
CA GLY A 308 23.04 4.35 8.12
C GLY A 308 22.98 5.60 7.24
N ARG A 309 22.75 5.41 5.96
CA ARG A 309 22.71 6.47 4.95
C ARG A 309 21.47 7.36 5.09
N SER A 310 20.33 6.75 5.37
CA SER A 310 19.08 7.49 5.50
C SER A 310 18.98 8.29 6.82
N ARG A 311 19.69 7.90 7.91
CA ARG A 311 19.84 8.77 9.09
C ARG A 311 20.63 10.04 8.79
N ALA A 312 21.71 9.92 8.02
CA ALA A 312 22.47 11.10 7.58
C ALA A 312 21.63 12.07 6.76
N ASN A 313 20.65 11.55 6.00
CA ASN A 313 19.76 12.31 5.14
C ASN A 313 18.44 12.73 5.79
N GLY A 314 18.19 12.41 7.07
CA GLY A 314 17.03 12.89 7.83
C GLY A 314 15.72 12.11 7.60
N GLY A 315 15.69 11.04 6.80
CA GLY A 315 14.46 10.31 6.50
C GLY A 315 13.86 9.60 7.73
N THR A 316 12.57 9.74 7.96
CA THR A 316 11.82 9.15 9.09
C THR A 316 11.23 7.78 8.78
N GLY A 317 11.10 7.43 7.48
CA GLY A 317 10.40 6.22 7.03
C GLY A 317 8.87 6.32 7.09
N LEU A 318 8.32 7.52 7.31
CA LEU A 318 6.88 7.76 7.33
C LEU A 318 6.33 8.28 6.00
N GLY A 319 7.13 9.00 5.21
CA GLY A 319 6.67 9.70 4.01
C GLY A 319 5.92 8.82 3.02
N LEU A 320 6.47 7.67 2.61
CA LEU A 320 5.82 6.76 1.65
C LEU A 320 4.57 6.09 2.24
N SER A 321 4.54 5.81 3.55
CA SER A 321 3.33 5.29 4.20
C SER A 321 2.21 6.34 4.26
N ILE A 322 2.55 7.63 4.38
CA ILE A 322 1.60 8.75 4.27
C ILE A 322 1.05 8.83 2.85
N VAL A 323 1.90 8.75 1.82
CA VAL A 323 1.47 8.73 0.42
C VAL A 323 0.47 7.61 0.15
N LYS A 324 0.78 6.39 0.59
CA LYS A 324 -0.11 5.22 0.44
C LYS A 324 -1.46 5.45 1.13
N HIS A 325 -1.44 6.02 2.32
CA HIS A 325 -2.67 6.30 3.06
C HIS A 325 -3.53 7.37 2.37
N ILE A 326 -2.91 8.45 1.91
CA ILE A 326 -3.61 9.53 1.18
C ILE A 326 -4.20 8.99 -0.12
N ALA A 327 -3.45 8.23 -0.92
CA ALA A 327 -3.97 7.63 -2.14
C ALA A 327 -5.20 6.75 -1.86
N ALA A 328 -5.13 5.88 -0.85
CA ALA A 328 -6.25 5.02 -0.45
C ALA A 328 -7.46 5.82 0.06
N ALA A 329 -7.26 6.90 0.84
CA ALA A 329 -8.34 7.78 1.30
C ALA A 329 -9.07 8.50 0.16
N HIS A 330 -8.38 8.71 -0.97
CA HIS A 330 -8.93 9.28 -2.19
C HIS A 330 -9.47 8.22 -3.18
N GLY A 331 -9.63 6.96 -2.73
CA GLY A 331 -10.14 5.87 -3.57
C GLY A 331 -9.15 5.35 -4.61
N GLY A 332 -7.88 5.71 -4.49
CA GLY A 332 -6.81 5.35 -5.42
C GLY A 332 -5.76 4.43 -4.84
N GLU A 333 -4.67 4.31 -5.55
CA GLU A 333 -3.53 3.46 -5.16
C GLU A 333 -2.20 4.14 -5.50
N VAL A 334 -1.11 3.68 -4.86
CA VAL A 334 0.25 4.07 -5.19
C VAL A 334 1.05 2.86 -5.65
N SER A 335 1.81 3.04 -6.69
CA SER A 335 2.72 2.02 -7.24
C SER A 335 4.13 2.59 -7.42
N VAL A 336 5.10 1.70 -7.61
CA VAL A 336 6.50 2.05 -7.83
C VAL A 336 7.12 1.14 -8.88
N TRP A 337 7.87 1.75 -9.77
CA TRP A 337 8.87 1.08 -10.60
C TRP A 337 10.25 1.60 -10.20
N SER A 338 11.20 0.71 -9.96
CA SER A 338 12.56 1.12 -9.64
C SER A 338 13.57 0.05 -9.99
N GLN A 339 14.76 0.47 -10.33
CA GLN A 339 15.91 -0.38 -10.57
C GLN A 339 17.17 0.28 -9.99
N LEU A 340 17.98 -0.50 -9.26
CA LEU A 340 19.23 0.00 -8.70
C LEU A 340 20.11 0.65 -9.77
N GLY A 341 20.56 1.89 -9.51
CA GLY A 341 21.40 2.69 -10.40
C GLY A 341 20.67 3.32 -11.58
N GLN A 342 19.36 3.16 -11.72
CA GLN A 342 18.55 3.77 -12.78
C GLN A 342 17.53 4.80 -12.26
N GLY A 343 17.30 4.82 -10.93
CA GLY A 343 16.33 5.68 -10.31
C GLY A 343 14.99 4.99 -10.05
N SER A 344 13.98 5.80 -9.73
CA SER A 344 12.64 5.31 -9.37
C SER A 344 11.56 6.16 -10.03
N THR A 345 10.40 5.55 -10.26
CA THR A 345 9.16 6.23 -10.65
C THR A 345 8.05 5.79 -9.73
N PHE A 346 7.53 6.73 -8.96
CA PHE A 346 6.35 6.54 -8.12
C PHE A 346 5.12 7.07 -8.85
N THR A 347 4.03 6.32 -8.83
CA THR A 347 2.78 6.70 -9.48
C THR A 347 1.64 6.64 -8.47
N ILE A 348 0.93 7.77 -8.29
CA ILE A 348 -0.34 7.84 -7.55
C ILE A 348 -1.45 7.81 -8.61
N SER A 349 -2.32 6.79 -8.56
CA SER A 349 -3.46 6.65 -9.46
C SER A 349 -4.74 6.95 -8.69
N LEU A 350 -5.50 7.96 -9.14
CA LEU A 350 -6.72 8.44 -8.50
C LEU A 350 -7.89 8.37 -9.48
N PRO A 351 -9.14 8.13 -9.03
CA PRO A 351 -10.30 8.21 -9.88
C PRO A 351 -10.50 9.65 -10.37
N ALA A 352 -10.72 9.82 -11.68
CA ALA A 352 -11.11 11.11 -12.24
C ALA A 352 -12.53 11.48 -11.77
N PRO A 353 -12.86 12.78 -11.64
CA PRO A 353 -14.22 13.19 -11.33
C PRO A 353 -15.15 12.69 -12.45
N ILE A 354 -16.28 12.10 -12.08
CA ILE A 354 -17.32 11.77 -13.07
C ILE A 354 -17.79 13.11 -13.67
N ALA A 355 -17.50 13.31 -14.95
CA ALA A 355 -17.98 14.49 -15.65
C ALA A 355 -19.52 14.51 -15.59
N ASP A 356 -20.08 15.46 -14.84
CA ASP A 356 -21.52 15.67 -14.85
C ASP A 356 -21.89 16.20 -16.27
N PRO A 357 -22.65 15.46 -17.09
CA PRO A 357 -22.97 15.86 -18.46
C PRO A 357 -23.72 17.19 -18.53
N ALA A 358 -24.16 17.72 -17.38
CA ALA A 358 -24.87 19.01 -17.30
C ALA A 358 -23.93 20.24 -17.33
N THR A 359 -22.59 20.06 -17.14
CA THR A 359 -21.66 21.21 -17.07
C THR A 359 -20.87 21.44 -18.37
N SER A 360 -21.02 20.56 -19.35
CA SER A 360 -20.43 20.74 -20.69
C SER A 360 -21.23 21.74 -21.48
N ARG A 361 -21.24 23.02 -21.10
CA ARG A 361 -21.61 24.08 -22.01
C ARG A 361 -20.49 24.26 -23.03
N PRO A 362 -20.74 24.04 -24.34
CA PRO A 362 -19.75 24.42 -25.33
C PRO A 362 -19.57 25.94 -25.21
N VAL A 363 -18.35 26.35 -24.91
CA VAL A 363 -17.95 27.74 -25.11
C VAL A 363 -17.96 27.97 -26.61
N THR A 364 -19.10 28.42 -27.11
CA THR A 364 -19.20 28.96 -28.47
C THR A 364 -18.38 30.24 -28.46
N ALA A 365 -17.15 30.15 -28.94
CA ALA A 365 -16.37 31.33 -29.25
C ALA A 365 -17.14 32.14 -30.30
N GLN A 366 -17.80 33.21 -29.87
CA GLN A 366 -18.25 34.26 -30.75
C GLN A 366 -17.00 34.93 -31.31
N LEU A 367 -16.68 34.59 -32.55
CA LEU A 367 -15.77 35.38 -33.36
C LEU A 367 -16.43 36.74 -33.54
N PRO A 368 -15.71 37.88 -33.40
CA PRO A 368 -16.24 39.19 -33.69
C PRO A 368 -16.57 39.28 -35.20
N GLU A 369 -17.80 39.65 -35.50
CA GLU A 369 -18.23 40.03 -36.86
C GLU A 369 -17.31 41.15 -37.37
N VAL A 370 -16.56 40.85 -38.41
CA VAL A 370 -15.87 41.88 -39.20
C VAL A 370 -16.85 42.43 -40.22
N ASP A 371 -17.20 43.68 -40.04
CA ASP A 371 -18.01 44.51 -40.96
C ASP A 371 -17.33 44.60 -42.33
N HIS A 372 -17.93 43.97 -43.33
CA HIS A 372 -17.54 44.10 -44.75
C HIS A 372 -18.34 45.17 -45.43
N GLY A 373 -17.85 46.39 -45.45
CA GLY A 373 -18.25 47.46 -46.38
C GLY A 373 -17.67 47.28 -47.77
N ALA A 374 -18.56 47.13 -48.74
CA ALA A 374 -18.57 47.51 -50.15
C ALA A 374 -17.32 47.33 -51.09
N GLU A 375 -17.57 46.56 -52.12
CA GLU A 375 -17.12 46.38 -53.49
C GLU A 375 -16.43 47.61 -54.19
N PRO A 376 -15.70 47.50 -55.40
CA PRO A 376 -16.01 46.58 -56.50
C PRO A 376 -14.79 45.94 -57.24
N ALA A 377 -15.11 44.95 -58.08
CA ALA A 377 -14.29 44.31 -59.09
C ALA A 377 -13.90 45.25 -60.27
N PRO A 378 -13.07 44.93 -61.34
CA PRO A 378 -12.81 43.59 -61.90
C PRO A 378 -11.33 43.37 -62.39
N ASP A 379 -10.87 42.20 -62.70
CA ASP A 379 -10.37 41.70 -63.98
C ASP A 379 -9.53 40.40 -63.85
N ARG A 380 -9.90 39.43 -64.68
CA ARG A 380 -9.10 38.26 -65.03
C ARG A 380 -8.02 38.58 -66.08
N PRO A 381 -6.92 37.81 -66.26
CA PRO A 381 -7.00 36.46 -66.82
C PRO A 381 -5.90 35.44 -66.40
N THR A 382 -6.30 34.20 -66.47
CA THR A 382 -5.65 32.93 -66.85
C THR A 382 -4.12 32.83 -66.87
N THR A 383 -3.57 31.79 -66.26
CA THR A 383 -2.96 30.59 -66.88
C THR A 383 -2.17 29.72 -65.86
N ASP A 384 -2.33 28.41 -66.12
CA ASP A 384 -1.41 27.28 -65.93
C ASP A 384 -0.93 26.80 -64.55
N GLY A 385 -1.39 25.66 -64.19
CA GLY A 385 -0.82 24.32 -64.05
C GLY A 385 0.41 24.18 -63.15
N GLN A 386 0.19 23.58 -61.96
CA GLN A 386 1.09 22.52 -61.45
C GLN A 386 0.54 21.95 -60.14
N GLU A 387 0.38 20.62 -60.13
CA GLU A 387 0.00 19.80 -58.96
C GLU A 387 1.11 19.84 -57.88
N PRO A 388 0.78 19.83 -56.56
CA PRO A 388 1.80 19.58 -55.52
C PRO A 388 1.85 18.12 -55.16
N HIS A 389 3.09 17.65 -55.14
CA HIS A 389 3.53 16.31 -54.68
C HIS A 389 3.14 16.02 -53.24
N ARG A 390 2.58 14.79 -53.00
CA ARG A 390 2.45 14.14 -51.72
C ARG A 390 3.84 13.73 -51.18
N PRO A 391 4.16 13.91 -49.90
CA PRO A 391 5.32 13.26 -49.31
C PRO A 391 5.00 11.83 -48.91
N THR A 392 5.85 10.92 -49.30
CA THR A 392 5.88 9.48 -49.08
C THR A 392 6.23 9.15 -47.63
N ARG A 393 5.44 8.30 -47.02
CA ARG A 393 5.75 7.65 -45.73
C ARG A 393 6.96 6.73 -45.90
N VAL A 394 8.01 6.92 -45.12
CA VAL A 394 9.11 5.98 -44.98
C VAL A 394 8.93 5.18 -43.70
N HIS A 395 8.69 3.86 -43.84
CA HIS A 395 8.79 2.89 -42.76
C HIS A 395 10.26 2.44 -42.62
N PRO A 396 10.83 2.33 -41.41
CA PRO A 396 12.07 1.62 -41.23
C PRO A 396 11.80 0.12 -41.11
N ARG A 397 12.49 -0.63 -41.97
CA ARG A 397 12.53 -2.11 -41.96
C ARG A 397 13.39 -2.61 -40.79
N LEU A 398 12.85 -3.59 -40.08
CA LEU A 398 13.58 -4.52 -39.22
C LEU A 398 14.67 -5.25 -40.02
N ARG A 399 15.88 -5.34 -39.49
CA ARG A 399 16.90 -6.30 -39.91
C ARG A 399 17.00 -7.36 -38.82
N GLU A 400 16.67 -8.57 -39.22
CA GLU A 400 17.04 -9.85 -38.61
C GLU A 400 18.49 -10.21 -39.01
N ASP A 401 19.05 -11.09 -38.14
CA ASP A 401 20.18 -11.97 -38.38
C ASP A 401 21.61 -11.46 -38.05
N ALA A 402 22.15 -12.02 -36.97
CA ALA A 402 23.37 -12.80 -36.97
C ALA A 402 23.58 -13.53 -35.64
N GLU A 403 23.63 -14.85 -35.73
CA GLU A 403 23.94 -15.83 -34.70
C GLU A 403 25.43 -15.88 -34.30
N PRO A 404 25.79 -16.68 -33.27
CA PRO A 404 26.96 -16.45 -32.42
C PRO A 404 28.18 -17.26 -32.86
N THR A 405 29.36 -16.76 -32.57
CA THR A 405 30.59 -17.55 -32.63
C THR A 405 31.17 -17.77 -31.24
N SER A 406 31.18 -19.02 -30.89
CA SER A 406 31.89 -19.68 -29.81
C SER A 406 33.41 -19.42 -29.86
N THR A 407 34.03 -19.09 -28.73
CA THR A 407 35.40 -19.54 -28.47
C THR A 407 35.62 -19.75 -26.95
N ARG A 408 35.88 -21.01 -26.63
CA ARG A 408 36.48 -21.46 -25.37
C ARG A 408 37.86 -20.85 -25.22
N THR A 409 38.26 -20.50 -24.00
CA THR A 409 39.55 -20.94 -23.44
C THR A 409 39.49 -20.85 -21.92
N SER A 410 39.80 -21.95 -21.30
CA SER A 410 40.14 -22.26 -19.93
C SER A 410 41.37 -21.46 -19.47
N GLU A 411 41.44 -21.07 -18.19
CA GLU A 411 42.57 -21.44 -17.33
C GLU A 411 42.33 -21.12 -15.85
N THR A 412 42.66 -22.08 -15.08
CA THR A 412 42.76 -22.32 -13.65
C THR A 412 43.87 -21.45 -13.02
N GLN A 413 43.68 -21.03 -11.76
CA GLN A 413 44.63 -21.02 -10.62
C GLN A 413 43.99 -20.22 -9.47
N GLU A 414 43.56 -20.80 -8.41
CA GLU A 414 44.25 -21.35 -7.22
C GLU A 414 45.15 -20.34 -6.44
N ILE A 415 44.90 -20.31 -5.13
CA ILE A 415 45.79 -20.17 -3.96
C ILE A 415 45.64 -18.90 -3.09
N VAL A 416 45.06 -19.16 -1.87
CA VAL A 416 45.59 -18.91 -0.49
C VAL A 416 45.81 -17.46 0.00
N ARG A 417 45.09 -17.00 0.91
CA ARG A 417 45.22 -16.95 2.40
C ARG A 417 44.09 -16.13 3.01
#